data_8d9c5755cbd41508ca80b02d7ea96e12
#
_entry.id   8d9c5755cbd41508ca80b02d7ea96e12
#
_cell.length_a   1.000
_cell.length_b   1.000
_cell.length_c   1.000
_cell.angle_alpha   90.00
_cell.angle_beta   90.00
_cell.angle_gamma   90.00
#
_symmetry.space_group_name_H-M   'P 1'
#
loop_
_entity.id
_entity.type
_entity.pdbx_description
1 polymer ?
#
loop_
_entity_poly.entity_id
_entity_poly.type
_entity_poly.pdbx_seq_one_letter_code
_entity_poly.pdbx_strand_id
1 'polypeptide(L)'
;NTGWAYRNEGVDLQPNTDVSYSNGYHISHTEKGEWVKYTVTVEETGVYQVKARVATSSSGGKFHLSLDGNDITSKEYVSNTGGFSSFANKTIHGVFLEEGVRELTFHIDGEIAFNISRLQFVKTGDASTIPFKLMNAYAGTDEQSIELIFNQGLAIESLSKNSKEDFQVKINGLLATVVSLISNSENPKSLSIALSSPLLYTDKIEVSYSGEELTSQTDKPLDSFVNFTTTNNLPKRNIIPGKIEAENYTEMEGLSTEECTDLGGGLNISYTDNGDSADYPIFVRKSGEYKVSARIASEWDSGRIGIYLVENNSTTFLKSINTTVTGDWQQWKTVSTSLTLESGLHLLRFRVLSSGFNLN
;
A
#
# COMPACT_ATOMS: atom_id res chain seq x y z
N ASN A 1 -28.62 -6.80 -12.80
CA ASN A 1 -28.98 -5.86 -11.75
C ASN A 1 -30.50 -5.89 -11.55
N THR A 2 -30.97 -6.55 -10.47
CA THR A 2 -32.39 -6.74 -10.14
C THR A 2 -32.88 -5.77 -9.04
N GLY A 3 -32.11 -4.72 -8.80
CA GLY A 3 -32.13 -3.91 -7.60
C GLY A 3 -33.28 -2.96 -7.37
N TRP A 4 -34.13 -2.71 -8.28
CA TRP A 4 -35.12 -1.61 -8.26
C TRP A 4 -36.39 -1.87 -7.43
N ALA A 5 -36.38 -2.93 -6.61
CA ALA A 5 -37.58 -3.30 -5.83
C ALA A 5 -37.94 -2.32 -4.70
N TYR A 6 -36.93 -1.57 -4.14
CA TYR A 6 -37.12 -0.63 -3.04
C TYR A 6 -36.55 0.76 -3.34
N ARG A 7 -35.37 0.83 -3.96
CA ARG A 7 -34.65 2.07 -4.30
C ARG A 7 -34.13 1.99 -5.72
N ASN A 8 -34.12 3.11 -6.41
CA ASN A 8 -33.56 3.22 -7.77
C ASN A 8 -32.04 3.48 -7.69
N GLU A 9 -31.31 2.49 -7.21
CA GLU A 9 -29.84 2.51 -7.03
C GLU A 9 -29.23 1.23 -7.59
N GLY A 10 -27.91 1.19 -7.72
CA GLY A 10 -27.15 0.02 -8.22
C GLY A 10 -27.09 -1.17 -7.28
N VAL A 11 -27.80 -1.17 -6.15
CA VAL A 11 -27.82 -2.26 -5.16
C VAL A 11 -28.94 -3.24 -5.51
N ASP A 12 -28.62 -4.54 -5.53
CA ASP A 12 -29.57 -5.62 -5.77
C ASP A 12 -30.39 -5.90 -4.51
N LEU A 13 -31.67 -5.53 -4.53
CA LEU A 13 -32.62 -5.71 -3.44
C LEU A 13 -33.70 -6.70 -3.80
N GLN A 14 -34.04 -7.58 -2.86
CA GLN A 14 -35.12 -8.55 -2.99
C GLN A 14 -36.06 -8.49 -1.78
N PRO A 15 -37.37 -8.90 -1.97
CA PRO A 15 -38.28 -9.07 -0.84
C PRO A 15 -37.72 -10.06 0.17
N ASN A 16 -37.81 -9.69 1.45
CA ASN A 16 -37.28 -10.47 2.56
C ASN A 16 -38.38 -11.27 3.25
N THR A 17 -38.19 -12.57 3.36
CA THR A 17 -39.09 -13.48 4.06
C THR A 17 -38.86 -13.56 5.57
N ASP A 18 -37.75 -12.98 6.07
CA ASP A 18 -37.40 -12.89 7.49
C ASP A 18 -38.15 -11.71 8.16
N VAL A 19 -39.46 -11.75 8.12
CA VAL A 19 -40.35 -10.65 8.51
C VAL A 19 -40.18 -10.13 9.94
N SER A 20 -39.66 -10.96 10.85
CA SER A 20 -39.44 -10.55 12.24
C SER A 20 -38.25 -9.62 12.44
N TYR A 21 -37.41 -9.48 11.44
CA TYR A 21 -36.11 -8.81 11.55
C TYR A 21 -35.78 -7.83 10.40
N SER A 22 -36.69 -7.57 9.48
CA SER A 22 -36.44 -6.71 8.34
C SER A 22 -37.57 -5.73 8.07
N ASN A 23 -37.31 -4.70 7.27
CA ASN A 23 -38.30 -3.79 6.71
C ASN A 23 -38.98 -4.34 5.44
N GLY A 24 -38.83 -5.63 5.16
CA GLY A 24 -39.40 -6.29 3.99
C GLY A 24 -38.42 -6.51 2.83
N TYR A 25 -37.17 -6.05 2.93
CA TYR A 25 -36.16 -6.19 1.89
C TYR A 25 -34.80 -6.64 2.44
N HIS A 26 -33.97 -7.22 1.58
CA HIS A 26 -32.59 -7.56 1.87
C HIS A 26 -31.70 -7.29 0.65
N ILE A 27 -30.42 -7.08 0.87
CA ILE A 27 -29.40 -7.02 -0.18
C ILE A 27 -29.11 -8.44 -0.65
N SER A 28 -29.09 -8.64 -1.97
CA SER A 28 -28.90 -9.95 -2.61
C SER A 28 -27.87 -9.85 -3.74
N HIS A 29 -27.52 -11.00 -4.35
CA HIS A 29 -26.59 -11.09 -5.48
C HIS A 29 -25.23 -10.41 -5.21
N THR A 30 -24.75 -10.51 -3.97
CA THR A 30 -23.48 -9.90 -3.58
C THR A 30 -22.31 -10.55 -4.31
N GLU A 31 -21.40 -9.71 -4.83
CA GLU A 31 -20.18 -10.11 -5.51
C GLU A 31 -18.94 -9.56 -4.79
N LYS A 32 -17.81 -10.24 -4.91
CA LYS A 32 -16.56 -9.79 -4.33
C LYS A 32 -16.14 -8.42 -4.86
N GLY A 33 -15.73 -7.54 -3.95
CA GLY A 33 -15.32 -6.18 -4.25
C GLY A 33 -16.47 -5.16 -4.20
N GLU A 34 -17.72 -5.61 -4.06
CA GLU A 34 -18.85 -4.72 -3.82
C GLU A 34 -18.85 -4.18 -2.39
N TRP A 35 -19.52 -3.06 -2.22
CA TRP A 35 -19.68 -2.41 -0.92
C TRP A 35 -20.99 -1.62 -0.83
N VAL A 36 -21.45 -1.41 0.40
CA VAL A 36 -22.60 -0.55 0.71
C VAL A 36 -22.23 0.40 1.83
N LYS A 37 -22.53 1.69 1.66
CA LYS A 37 -22.26 2.75 2.65
C LYS A 37 -23.51 3.21 3.37
N TYR A 38 -23.34 3.51 4.64
CA TYR A 38 -24.37 4.05 5.52
C TYR A 38 -23.81 5.23 6.32
N THR A 39 -24.53 6.34 6.38
CA THR A 39 -24.30 7.36 7.40
C THR A 39 -24.95 6.89 8.68
N VAL A 40 -24.17 6.72 9.75
CA VAL A 40 -24.63 6.26 11.06
C VAL A 40 -24.31 7.29 12.13
N THR A 41 -25.13 7.41 13.15
CA THR A 41 -24.80 8.19 14.36
C THR A 41 -24.47 7.19 15.47
N VAL A 42 -23.21 7.23 15.93
CA VAL A 42 -22.79 6.52 17.14
C VAL A 42 -23.09 7.44 18.33
N GLU A 43 -24.04 7.06 19.17
CA GLU A 43 -24.52 7.91 20.27
C GLU A 43 -23.54 7.95 21.44
N GLU A 44 -22.74 6.91 21.63
CA GLU A 44 -21.78 6.80 22.72
C GLU A 44 -20.52 6.06 22.29
N THR A 45 -19.36 6.56 22.68
CA THR A 45 -18.09 5.83 22.54
C THR A 45 -18.09 4.56 23.39
N GLY A 46 -17.70 3.42 22.82
CA GLY A 46 -17.67 2.16 23.55
C GLY A 46 -17.39 0.91 22.72
N VAL A 47 -17.53 -0.24 23.37
CA VAL A 47 -17.44 -1.56 22.75
C VAL A 47 -18.81 -2.01 22.31
N TYR A 48 -18.87 -2.48 21.08
CA TYR A 48 -20.11 -2.98 20.51
C TYR A 48 -19.98 -4.44 20.08
N GLN A 49 -21.07 -5.14 20.20
CA GLN A 49 -21.32 -6.37 19.48
C GLN A 49 -22.07 -6.03 18.21
N VAL A 50 -21.57 -6.47 17.06
CA VAL A 50 -22.25 -6.31 15.77
C VAL A 50 -22.87 -7.64 15.37
N LYS A 51 -24.16 -7.62 15.04
CA LYS A 51 -24.90 -8.76 14.50
C LYS A 51 -25.27 -8.48 13.05
N ALA A 52 -24.59 -9.14 12.12
CA ALA A 52 -24.97 -9.15 10.71
C ALA A 52 -25.96 -10.30 10.46
N ARG A 53 -27.15 -9.97 9.98
CA ARG A 53 -28.18 -10.93 9.63
C ARG A 53 -28.01 -11.35 8.19
N VAL A 54 -27.51 -12.56 7.95
CA VAL A 54 -27.06 -13.05 6.63
C VAL A 54 -27.71 -14.38 6.27
N ALA A 55 -27.80 -14.68 4.96
CA ALA A 55 -28.31 -15.95 4.46
C ALA A 55 -27.50 -16.42 3.24
N THR A 56 -27.15 -17.70 3.21
CA THR A 56 -26.43 -18.33 2.10
C THR A 56 -26.69 -19.84 2.04
N SER A 57 -26.63 -20.40 0.84
CA SER A 57 -26.71 -21.85 0.63
C SER A 57 -25.36 -22.57 0.71
N SER A 58 -24.24 -21.83 0.81
CA SER A 58 -22.89 -22.36 0.85
C SER A 58 -22.04 -21.62 1.86
N SER A 59 -21.04 -22.30 2.44
CA SER A 59 -20.02 -21.64 3.29
C SER A 59 -18.94 -20.98 2.41
N GLY A 60 -18.36 -19.87 2.91
CA GLY A 60 -17.23 -19.20 2.26
C GLY A 60 -17.47 -17.76 1.85
N GLY A 61 -18.68 -17.23 2.04
CA GLY A 61 -18.90 -15.78 1.99
C GLY A 61 -18.00 -15.08 3.00
N LYS A 62 -17.52 -13.88 2.68
CA LYS A 62 -16.67 -13.09 3.56
C LYS A 62 -17.06 -11.62 3.46
N PHE A 63 -16.99 -10.94 4.59
CA PHE A 63 -17.17 -9.49 4.65
C PHE A 63 -16.35 -8.87 5.75
N HIS A 64 -16.10 -7.56 5.68
CA HIS A 64 -15.64 -6.76 6.80
C HIS A 64 -16.39 -5.43 6.86
N LEU A 65 -16.27 -4.76 7.99
CA LEU A 65 -16.80 -3.41 8.19
C LEU A 65 -15.67 -2.42 8.33
N SER A 66 -15.81 -1.26 7.71
CA SER A 66 -14.96 -0.09 7.97
C SER A 66 -15.80 1.10 8.43
N LEU A 67 -15.20 1.97 9.22
CA LEU A 67 -15.80 3.22 9.68
C LEU A 67 -14.85 4.37 9.30
N ASP A 68 -15.37 5.37 8.57
CA ASP A 68 -14.57 6.48 8.03
C ASP A 68 -13.30 6.01 7.28
N GLY A 69 -13.43 4.90 6.52
CA GLY A 69 -12.36 4.30 5.74
C GLY A 69 -11.39 3.39 6.51
N ASN A 70 -11.54 3.25 7.84
CA ASN A 70 -10.70 2.38 8.67
C ASN A 70 -11.44 1.09 9.01
N ASP A 71 -10.80 -0.07 8.84
CA ASP A 71 -11.38 -1.37 9.19
C ASP A 71 -11.64 -1.43 10.69
N ILE A 72 -12.90 -1.73 11.06
CA ILE A 72 -13.34 -1.93 12.45
C ILE A 72 -13.60 -3.41 12.78
N THR A 73 -13.54 -4.28 11.77
CA THR A 73 -13.60 -5.74 11.96
C THR A 73 -12.55 -6.41 11.10
N SER A 74 -12.13 -7.62 11.49
CA SER A 74 -11.44 -8.55 10.60
C SER A 74 -12.38 -9.02 9.48
N LYS A 75 -11.83 -9.77 8.49
CA LYS A 75 -12.65 -10.45 7.48
C LYS A 75 -13.43 -11.60 8.10
N GLU A 76 -14.73 -11.43 8.19
CA GLU A 76 -15.64 -12.34 8.83
C GLU A 76 -16.19 -13.38 7.84
N TYR A 77 -16.15 -14.66 8.23
CA TYR A 77 -16.68 -15.75 7.41
C TYR A 77 -18.19 -15.94 7.61
N VAL A 78 -18.91 -16.11 6.52
CA VAL A 78 -20.32 -16.49 6.49
C VAL A 78 -20.41 -18.00 6.28
N SER A 79 -20.95 -18.70 7.29
CA SER A 79 -21.22 -20.14 7.22
C SER A 79 -22.53 -20.39 6.47
N ASN A 80 -22.67 -21.59 5.89
CA ASN A 80 -23.93 -22.03 5.30
C ASN A 80 -25.08 -21.90 6.31
N THR A 81 -26.15 -21.19 5.93
CA THR A 81 -27.35 -20.96 6.75
C THR A 81 -28.53 -21.85 6.35
N GLY A 82 -28.36 -22.70 5.33
CA GLY A 82 -29.39 -23.58 4.80
C GLY A 82 -30.13 -23.04 3.59
N GLY A 83 -29.76 -21.87 3.07
CA GLY A 83 -30.35 -21.27 1.87
C GLY A 83 -30.38 -19.75 1.91
N PHE A 84 -30.56 -19.12 0.74
CA PHE A 84 -30.61 -17.66 0.60
C PHE A 84 -31.81 -16.97 1.26
N SER A 85 -32.81 -17.74 1.75
CA SER A 85 -33.94 -17.26 2.55
C SER A 85 -33.88 -17.68 4.01
N SER A 86 -32.84 -18.44 4.41
CA SER A 86 -32.63 -18.92 5.77
C SER A 86 -31.64 -18.00 6.49
N PHE A 87 -32.15 -16.95 7.13
CA PHE A 87 -31.29 -15.94 7.76
C PHE A 87 -30.80 -16.38 9.15
N ALA A 88 -29.51 -16.20 9.40
CA ALA A 88 -28.85 -16.40 10.69
C ALA A 88 -28.04 -15.18 11.09
N ASN A 89 -27.78 -15.01 12.38
CA ASN A 89 -26.90 -13.94 12.86
C ASN A 89 -25.44 -14.38 12.82
N LYS A 90 -24.61 -13.65 12.10
CA LYS A 90 -23.17 -13.65 12.32
C LYS A 90 -22.86 -12.58 13.36
N THR A 91 -22.31 -12.97 14.49
CA THR A 91 -22.01 -12.07 15.61
C THR A 91 -20.51 -11.78 15.65
N ILE A 92 -20.16 -10.50 15.72
CA ILE A 92 -18.82 -9.99 15.87
C ILE A 92 -18.73 -9.27 17.21
N HIS A 93 -17.73 -9.60 18.00
CA HIS A 93 -17.56 -9.03 19.34
C HIS A 93 -16.38 -8.04 19.38
N GLY A 94 -16.45 -7.11 20.33
CA GLY A 94 -15.32 -6.24 20.64
C GLY A 94 -15.06 -5.15 19.59
N VAL A 95 -16.07 -4.74 18.83
CA VAL A 95 -15.97 -3.66 17.85
C VAL A 95 -15.99 -2.32 18.59
N PHE A 96 -14.91 -1.57 18.47
CA PHE A 96 -14.83 -0.23 19.06
C PHE A 96 -15.43 0.81 18.11
N LEU A 97 -16.36 1.63 18.65
CA LEU A 97 -16.95 2.75 17.94
C LEU A 97 -16.81 4.03 18.77
N GLU A 98 -16.43 5.11 18.13
CA GLU A 98 -16.36 6.44 18.71
C GLU A 98 -17.63 7.22 18.40
N GLU A 99 -18.12 7.99 19.38
CA GLU A 99 -19.27 8.88 19.24
C GLU A 99 -19.14 9.82 18.05
N GLY A 100 -20.25 10.10 17.40
CA GLY A 100 -20.34 11.05 16.29
C GLY A 100 -21.08 10.50 15.07
N VAL A 101 -21.20 11.36 14.06
CA VAL A 101 -21.72 10.98 12.74
C VAL A 101 -20.58 10.37 11.94
N ARG A 102 -20.77 9.15 11.43
CA ARG A 102 -19.74 8.32 10.81
C ARG A 102 -20.22 7.74 9.48
N GLU A 103 -19.28 7.44 8.58
CA GLU A 103 -19.54 6.66 7.38
C GLU A 103 -19.18 5.19 7.63
N LEU A 104 -20.19 4.33 7.76
CA LEU A 104 -20.01 2.88 7.87
C LEU A 104 -20.05 2.26 6.48
N THR A 105 -19.04 1.48 6.12
CA THR A 105 -19.03 0.70 4.88
C THR A 105 -19.03 -0.78 5.18
N PHE A 106 -19.92 -1.51 4.53
CA PHE A 106 -19.96 -2.97 4.50
C PHE A 106 -19.30 -3.45 3.20
N HIS A 107 -18.20 -4.18 3.30
CA HIS A 107 -17.42 -4.67 2.16
C HIS A 107 -17.66 -6.16 1.94
N ILE A 108 -17.80 -6.58 0.69
CA ILE A 108 -17.92 -7.99 0.29
C ILE A 108 -16.52 -8.49 -0.13
N ASP A 109 -15.96 -9.44 0.61
CA ASP A 109 -14.58 -9.94 0.41
C ASP A 109 -14.48 -11.32 -0.23
N GLY A 110 -15.57 -12.08 -0.21
CA GLY A 110 -15.58 -13.49 -0.63
C GLY A 110 -16.20 -13.71 -2.00
N GLU A 111 -15.77 -14.78 -2.68
CA GLU A 111 -16.34 -15.21 -3.97
C GLU A 111 -17.73 -15.85 -3.84
N ILE A 112 -18.10 -16.32 -2.63
CA ILE A 112 -19.39 -16.95 -2.37
C ILE A 112 -20.40 -15.88 -1.98
N ALA A 113 -21.44 -15.75 -2.79
CA ALA A 113 -22.55 -14.82 -2.55
C ALA A 113 -23.33 -15.14 -1.27
N PHE A 114 -23.84 -14.12 -0.62
CA PHE A 114 -24.74 -14.19 0.52
C PHE A 114 -25.68 -13.00 0.55
N ASN A 115 -26.84 -13.18 1.17
CA ASN A 115 -27.80 -12.10 1.36
C ASN A 115 -27.56 -11.40 2.71
N ILE A 116 -27.90 -10.09 2.78
CA ILE A 116 -27.72 -9.27 3.97
C ILE A 116 -29.04 -8.58 4.27
N SER A 117 -29.64 -8.92 5.41
CA SER A 117 -30.91 -8.35 5.83
C SER A 117 -30.75 -7.13 6.75
N ARG A 118 -29.81 -7.19 7.70
CA ARG A 118 -29.67 -6.18 8.75
C ARG A 118 -28.31 -6.21 9.42
N LEU A 119 -27.83 -5.03 9.81
CA LEU A 119 -26.81 -4.85 10.83
C LEU A 119 -27.46 -4.34 12.12
N GLN A 120 -27.06 -4.89 13.26
CA GLN A 120 -27.47 -4.44 14.59
C GLN A 120 -26.21 -4.22 15.43
N PHE A 121 -26.13 -3.05 16.03
CA PHE A 121 -25.08 -2.67 16.95
C PHE A 121 -25.65 -2.66 18.37
N VAL A 122 -24.98 -3.34 19.30
CA VAL A 122 -25.37 -3.40 20.71
C VAL A 122 -24.16 -3.04 21.54
N LYS A 123 -24.21 -1.94 22.29
CA LYS A 123 -23.14 -1.58 23.22
C LYS A 123 -23.01 -2.63 24.30
N THR A 124 -21.81 -3.15 24.51
CA THR A 124 -21.52 -4.23 25.46
C THR A 124 -20.50 -3.84 26.54
N GLY A 125 -19.87 -2.68 26.38
CA GLY A 125 -18.91 -2.17 27.35
C GLY A 125 -18.52 -0.72 27.07
N ASP A 126 -17.90 -0.10 28.04
CA ASP A 126 -17.38 1.24 27.92
C ASP A 126 -16.00 1.25 27.27
N ALA A 127 -15.60 2.37 26.68
CA ALA A 127 -14.28 2.57 26.07
C ALA A 127 -13.12 2.19 27.01
N SER A 128 -13.33 2.43 28.31
CA SER A 128 -12.35 2.08 29.35
C SER A 128 -12.07 0.60 29.53
N THR A 129 -12.85 -0.30 28.91
CA THR A 129 -12.63 -1.75 28.99
C THR A 129 -11.78 -2.31 27.85
N ILE A 130 -11.47 -1.49 26.84
CA ILE A 130 -10.69 -1.92 25.67
C ILE A 130 -9.22 -1.63 25.89
N PRO A 131 -8.33 -2.61 25.70
CA PRO A 131 -6.89 -2.35 25.63
C PRO A 131 -6.56 -1.46 24.44
N PHE A 132 -5.62 -0.54 24.61
CA PHE A 132 -5.10 0.26 23.50
C PHE A 132 -4.01 -0.53 22.78
N LYS A 133 -4.21 -0.85 21.49
CA LYS A 133 -3.37 -1.79 20.74
C LYS A 133 -3.01 -1.29 19.37
N LEU A 134 -1.82 -1.71 18.91
CA LEU A 134 -1.43 -1.65 17.51
C LEU A 134 -2.27 -2.66 16.71
N MET A 135 -2.84 -2.21 15.60
CA MET A 135 -3.65 -3.03 14.69
C MET A 135 -2.88 -3.37 13.42
N ASN A 136 -2.23 -2.38 12.82
CA ASN A 136 -1.48 -2.52 11.58
C ASN A 136 -0.23 -1.64 11.59
N ALA A 137 0.74 -1.99 10.76
CA ALA A 137 1.91 -1.18 10.46
C ALA A 137 2.20 -1.25 8.97
N TYR A 138 2.52 -0.11 8.35
CA TYR A 138 2.80 0.02 6.92
C TYR A 138 4.10 0.77 6.71
N ALA A 139 4.88 0.39 5.70
CA ALA A 139 5.95 1.25 5.21
C ALA A 139 5.33 2.52 4.59
N GLY A 140 5.80 3.69 5.01
CA GLY A 140 5.29 4.97 4.53
C GLY A 140 5.61 5.21 3.06
N THR A 141 4.71 5.90 2.36
CA THR A 141 4.89 6.22 0.93
C THR A 141 6.06 7.16 0.65
N ASP A 142 6.59 7.82 1.69
CA ASP A 142 7.83 8.60 1.65
C ASP A 142 9.10 7.73 1.63
N GLU A 143 8.93 6.40 1.72
CA GLU A 143 10.00 5.40 1.77
C GLU A 143 11.01 5.61 2.92
N GLN A 144 10.63 6.39 3.93
CA GLN A 144 11.51 6.74 5.06
C GLN A 144 10.80 6.75 6.42
N SER A 145 9.54 6.31 6.44
CA SER A 145 8.76 6.19 7.66
C SER A 145 8.01 4.87 7.76
N ILE A 146 7.49 4.58 8.95
CA ILE A 146 6.56 3.49 9.21
C ILE A 146 5.31 4.09 9.83
N GLU A 147 4.16 3.86 9.23
CA GLU A 147 2.88 4.27 9.77
C GLU A 147 2.28 3.15 10.63
N LEU A 148 2.05 3.45 11.90
CA LEU A 148 1.37 2.59 12.86
C LEU A 148 -0.10 2.97 12.96
N ILE A 149 -0.99 1.99 12.90
CA ILE A 149 -2.44 2.19 13.03
C ILE A 149 -2.94 1.51 14.29
N PHE A 150 -3.60 2.27 15.15
CA PHE A 150 -4.13 1.81 16.44
C PHE A 150 -5.63 1.61 16.40
N ASN A 151 -6.16 0.83 17.34
CA ASN A 151 -7.60 0.62 17.50
C ASN A 151 -8.32 1.82 18.13
N GLN A 152 -7.62 2.72 18.82
CA GLN A 152 -8.14 3.95 19.44
C GLN A 152 -7.27 5.14 19.04
N GLY A 153 -7.83 6.35 19.16
CA GLY A 153 -7.07 7.59 18.97
C GLY A 153 -5.97 7.73 20.02
N LEU A 154 -4.77 8.14 19.59
CA LEU A 154 -3.64 8.45 20.44
C LEU A 154 -3.85 9.81 21.13
N ALA A 155 -3.62 9.91 22.43
CA ALA A 155 -3.51 11.17 23.14
C ALA A 155 -2.18 11.84 22.76
N ILE A 156 -2.25 12.91 21.95
CA ILE A 156 -1.04 13.57 21.40
C ILE A 156 -0.14 14.10 22.51
N GLU A 157 -0.72 14.54 23.61
CA GLU A 157 -0.03 15.00 24.81
C GLU A 157 0.81 13.90 25.49
N SER A 158 0.51 12.62 25.23
CA SER A 158 1.31 11.50 25.74
C SER A 158 2.62 11.29 24.97
N LEU A 159 2.78 11.92 23.79
CA LEU A 159 4.02 11.88 23.03
C LEU A 159 5.06 12.80 23.67
N SER A 160 6.04 12.22 24.33
CA SER A 160 7.19 12.93 24.89
C SER A 160 8.39 12.92 23.94
N LYS A 161 9.42 13.74 24.24
CA LYS A 161 10.67 13.74 23.46
C LYS A 161 11.40 12.39 23.49
N ASN A 162 11.16 11.58 24.52
CA ASN A 162 11.80 10.31 24.74
C ASN A 162 10.97 9.12 24.27
N SER A 163 9.70 9.30 23.92
CA SER A 163 8.81 8.20 23.47
C SER A 163 9.37 7.42 22.27
N LYS A 164 10.23 8.02 21.44
CA LYS A 164 10.88 7.34 20.33
C LYS A 164 11.82 6.20 20.76
N GLU A 165 12.38 6.28 21.97
CA GLU A 165 13.29 5.29 22.53
C GLU A 165 12.57 4.04 22.99
N ASP A 166 11.26 4.12 23.19
CA ASP A 166 10.37 2.99 23.50
C ASP A 166 10.09 2.13 22.27
N PHE A 167 10.35 2.67 21.07
CA PHE A 167 10.21 1.95 19.81
C PHE A 167 11.53 1.38 19.34
N GLN A 168 11.50 0.10 18.95
CA GLN A 168 12.61 -0.57 18.28
C GLN A 168 12.15 -0.99 16.89
N VAL A 169 12.86 -0.55 15.87
CA VAL A 169 12.63 -0.95 14.48
C VAL A 169 13.78 -1.86 14.02
N LYS A 170 13.44 -2.98 13.41
CA LYS A 170 14.40 -3.87 12.74
C LYS A 170 14.10 -3.92 11.25
N ILE A 171 15.15 -3.73 10.45
CA ILE A 171 15.13 -3.91 8.99
C ILE A 171 16.05 -5.08 8.67
N ASN A 172 15.51 -6.14 8.09
CA ASN A 172 16.24 -7.38 7.79
C ASN A 172 16.98 -7.95 9.01
N GLY A 173 16.38 -7.80 10.20
CA GLY A 173 16.93 -8.27 11.47
C GLY A 173 17.93 -7.32 12.13
N LEU A 174 18.35 -6.22 11.48
CA LEU A 174 19.27 -5.22 12.02
C LEU A 174 18.50 -4.03 12.58
N LEU A 175 18.97 -3.45 13.68
CA LEU A 175 18.38 -2.27 14.29
C LEU A 175 18.50 -1.05 13.38
N ALA A 176 17.39 -0.37 13.16
CA ALA A 176 17.33 0.91 12.46
C ALA A 176 17.22 2.06 13.48
N THR A 177 17.74 3.23 13.10
CA THR A 177 17.66 4.42 13.95
C THR A 177 16.32 5.12 13.76
N VAL A 178 15.53 5.23 14.83
CA VAL A 178 14.33 6.06 14.89
C VAL A 178 14.75 7.51 15.11
N VAL A 179 14.36 8.40 14.20
CA VAL A 179 14.68 9.84 14.27
C VAL A 179 13.63 10.58 15.09
N SER A 180 12.36 10.38 14.78
CA SER A 180 11.24 11.06 15.43
C SER A 180 9.94 10.27 15.32
N LEU A 181 8.98 10.65 16.17
CA LEU A 181 7.59 10.24 16.08
C LEU A 181 6.76 11.44 15.61
N ILE A 182 5.84 11.20 14.68
CA ILE A 182 5.00 12.25 14.09
C ILE A 182 3.55 11.80 14.21
N SER A 183 2.76 12.54 15.02
CA SER A 183 1.31 12.32 15.11
C SER A 183 0.60 12.91 13.89
N ASN A 184 -0.50 12.30 13.49
CA ASN A 184 -1.36 12.81 12.43
C ASN A 184 -2.63 13.41 13.07
N SER A 185 -2.79 14.74 12.98
CA SER A 185 -3.96 15.44 13.54
C SER A 185 -5.26 15.12 12.80
N GLU A 186 -5.19 14.71 11.53
CA GLU A 186 -6.35 14.32 10.73
C GLU A 186 -6.76 12.87 10.99
N ASN A 187 -5.80 12.02 11.41
CA ASN A 187 -6.05 10.64 11.80
C ASN A 187 -5.42 10.36 13.18
N PRO A 188 -6.12 10.64 14.29
CA PRO A 188 -5.58 10.38 15.63
C PRO A 188 -5.22 8.92 15.91
N LYS A 189 -5.69 7.98 15.09
CA LYS A 189 -5.34 6.55 15.22
C LYS A 189 -4.03 6.19 14.55
N SER A 190 -3.33 7.14 13.93
CA SER A 190 -2.04 6.88 13.29
C SER A 190 -0.89 7.60 13.98
N LEU A 191 0.28 6.96 13.93
CA LEU A 191 1.56 7.50 14.39
C LEU A 191 2.63 7.10 13.38
N SER A 192 3.37 8.07 12.86
CA SER A 192 4.46 7.80 11.94
C SER A 192 5.79 7.76 12.69
N ILE A 193 6.59 6.73 12.45
CA ILE A 193 7.97 6.58 12.93
C ILE A 193 8.91 6.97 11.79
N ALA A 194 9.59 8.10 11.88
CA ALA A 194 10.60 8.51 10.91
C ALA A 194 11.93 7.78 11.16
N LEU A 195 12.56 7.31 10.10
CA LEU A 195 13.82 6.57 10.13
C LEU A 195 14.96 7.40 9.54
N SER A 196 16.19 7.10 9.97
CA SER A 196 17.41 7.76 9.45
C SER A 196 17.81 7.29 8.05
N SER A 197 17.31 6.14 7.62
CA SER A 197 17.64 5.53 6.33
C SER A 197 16.36 5.13 5.60
N PRO A 198 16.35 5.23 4.26
CA PRO A 198 15.20 4.84 3.48
C PRO A 198 14.95 3.33 3.54
N LEU A 199 13.69 2.97 3.36
CA LEU A 199 13.18 1.61 3.26
C LEU A 199 13.16 1.17 1.80
N LEU A 200 13.40 -0.11 1.56
CA LEU A 200 13.33 -0.72 0.23
C LEU A 200 12.17 -1.72 0.15
N TYR A 201 11.62 -1.92 -1.03
CA TYR A 201 10.52 -2.86 -1.29
C TYR A 201 10.84 -4.32 -0.88
N THR A 202 12.13 -4.68 -0.78
CA THR A 202 12.60 -6.01 -0.35
C THR A 202 12.77 -6.15 1.16
N ASP A 203 12.63 -5.05 1.92
CA ASP A 203 12.93 -5.08 3.34
C ASP A 203 11.86 -5.80 4.13
N LYS A 204 12.30 -6.70 5.02
CA LYS A 204 11.49 -7.22 6.10
C LYS A 204 11.58 -6.24 7.28
N ILE A 205 10.45 -5.62 7.60
CA ILE A 205 10.38 -4.57 8.61
C ILE A 205 9.58 -5.09 9.80
N GLU A 206 10.15 -4.95 10.99
CA GLU A 206 9.53 -5.36 12.25
C GLU A 206 9.63 -4.20 13.26
N VAL A 207 8.54 -3.92 13.96
CA VAL A 207 8.44 -2.88 14.98
C VAL A 207 8.12 -3.52 16.33
N SER A 208 8.77 -3.03 17.38
CA SER A 208 8.47 -3.39 18.76
C SER A 208 8.25 -2.11 19.59
N TYR A 209 7.44 -2.21 20.62
CA TYR A 209 7.17 -1.15 21.59
C TYR A 209 7.19 -1.71 23.00
N SER A 210 7.85 -1.01 23.91
CA SER A 210 8.00 -1.41 25.33
C SER A 210 7.89 -0.24 26.30
N GLY A 211 7.25 0.85 25.89
CA GLY A 211 7.02 2.04 26.75
C GLY A 211 5.75 1.92 27.60
N GLU A 212 5.59 2.85 28.52
CA GLU A 212 4.40 2.98 29.37
C GLU A 212 3.72 4.38 29.22
N GLU A 213 4.36 5.30 28.48
CA GLU A 213 3.91 6.70 28.43
C GLU A 213 2.83 6.96 27.38
N LEU A 214 2.82 6.21 26.29
CA LEU A 214 1.83 6.40 25.23
C LEU A 214 0.45 5.94 25.67
N THR A 215 -0.51 6.84 25.64
CA THR A 215 -1.89 6.56 26.02
C THR A 215 -2.86 6.87 24.88
N SER A 216 -4.01 6.20 24.90
CA SER A 216 -5.13 6.57 24.04
C SER A 216 -5.83 7.82 24.59
N GLN A 217 -6.70 8.44 23.77
CA GLN A 217 -7.59 9.52 24.17
C GLN A 217 -8.56 9.15 25.33
N THR A 218 -8.62 7.86 25.69
CA THR A 218 -9.36 7.33 26.84
C THR A 218 -8.44 6.95 28.00
N ASP A 219 -7.23 7.51 28.07
CA ASP A 219 -6.22 7.28 29.12
C ASP A 219 -5.78 5.80 29.28
N LYS A 220 -5.83 5.00 28.21
CA LYS A 220 -5.32 3.63 28.24
C LYS A 220 -3.88 3.59 27.75
N PRO A 221 -2.95 2.98 28.49
CA PRO A 221 -1.60 2.79 28.02
C PRO A 221 -1.59 1.84 26.80
N LEU A 222 -0.69 2.12 25.86
CA LEU A 222 -0.48 1.26 24.71
C LEU A 222 0.10 -0.09 25.17
N ASP A 223 -0.59 -1.18 24.82
CA ASP A 223 -0.07 -2.53 25.07
C ASP A 223 1.29 -2.71 24.39
N SER A 224 2.26 -3.27 25.10
CA SER A 224 3.56 -3.60 24.53
C SER A 224 3.43 -4.67 23.43
N PHE A 225 4.27 -4.59 22.41
CA PHE A 225 4.34 -5.59 21.34
C PHE A 225 5.77 -5.80 20.86
N VAL A 226 6.05 -6.99 20.34
CA VAL A 226 7.39 -7.40 19.92
C VAL A 226 7.35 -7.94 18.49
N ASN A 227 8.27 -7.45 17.65
CA ASN A 227 8.46 -7.89 16.27
C ASN A 227 7.14 -7.90 15.45
N PHE A 228 6.34 -6.86 15.60
CA PHE A 228 5.14 -6.68 14.78
C PHE A 228 5.57 -6.46 13.33
N THR A 229 5.08 -7.33 12.44
CA THR A 229 5.47 -7.28 11.03
C THR A 229 4.78 -6.12 10.32
N THR A 230 5.57 -5.26 9.68
CA THR A 230 5.09 -4.14 8.88
C THR A 230 4.78 -4.61 7.45
N THR A 231 3.64 -4.21 6.92
CA THR A 231 3.30 -4.40 5.51
C THR A 231 4.13 -3.47 4.66
N ASN A 232 4.90 -4.04 3.74
CA ASN A 232 5.80 -3.29 2.86
C ASN A 232 5.30 -3.40 1.40
N ASN A 233 4.63 -2.35 0.93
CA ASN A 233 4.13 -2.21 -0.44
C ASN A 233 4.89 -1.13 -1.21
N LEU A 234 6.14 -0.86 -0.83
CA LEU A 234 6.96 0.15 -1.48
C LEU A 234 7.24 -0.21 -2.95
N PRO A 235 7.40 0.79 -3.82
CA PRO A 235 7.71 0.56 -5.22
C PRO A 235 9.09 -0.10 -5.38
N LYS A 236 9.21 -0.96 -6.41
CA LYS A 236 10.49 -1.56 -6.76
C LYS A 236 11.47 -0.48 -7.22
N ARG A 237 12.68 -0.47 -6.63
CA ARG A 237 13.78 0.41 -7.03
C ARG A 237 15.00 -0.38 -7.46
N ASN A 238 15.76 0.14 -8.40
CA ASN A 238 17.05 -0.42 -8.78
C ASN A 238 18.13 0.01 -7.77
N ILE A 239 18.85 -0.95 -7.20
CA ILE A 239 19.87 -0.68 -6.18
C ILE A 239 21.22 -0.43 -6.85
N ILE A 240 21.87 0.69 -6.50
CA ILE A 240 23.20 1.06 -7.00
C ILE A 240 24.26 0.89 -5.89
N PRO A 241 25.38 0.17 -6.15
CA PRO A 241 25.76 -0.47 -7.41
C PRO A 241 24.93 -1.71 -7.73
N GLY A 242 24.61 -1.90 -9.00
CA GLY A 242 23.80 -3.00 -9.51
C GLY A 242 23.54 -2.89 -11.00
N LYS A 243 22.78 -3.83 -11.53
CA LYS A 243 22.32 -3.83 -12.93
C LYS A 243 20.90 -3.24 -12.99
N ILE A 244 20.66 -2.43 -13.99
CA ILE A 244 19.33 -1.95 -14.39
C ILE A 244 19.09 -2.56 -15.78
N GLU A 245 18.02 -3.33 -15.93
CA GLU A 245 17.57 -3.77 -17.25
C GLU A 245 16.91 -2.59 -17.96
N ALA A 246 17.25 -2.36 -19.21
CA ALA A 246 16.81 -1.18 -19.95
C ALA A 246 15.29 -1.10 -20.07
N GLU A 247 14.60 -2.21 -20.20
CA GLU A 247 13.15 -2.31 -20.30
C GLU A 247 12.42 -2.18 -18.95
N ASN A 248 13.14 -2.16 -17.82
CA ASN A 248 12.55 -2.03 -16.47
C ASN A 248 12.38 -0.55 -16.04
N TYR A 249 11.97 0.30 -16.96
CA TYR A 249 11.60 1.70 -16.68
C TYR A 249 10.23 1.77 -15.97
N THR A 250 9.97 2.87 -15.28
CA THR A 250 8.66 3.18 -14.70
C THR A 250 7.82 4.08 -15.60
N GLU A 251 8.49 5.00 -16.31
CA GLU A 251 7.88 5.89 -17.29
C GLU A 251 8.78 5.97 -18.52
N MET A 252 8.20 6.13 -19.69
CA MET A 252 8.96 6.31 -20.93
C MET A 252 8.23 7.20 -21.92
N GLU A 253 8.98 7.83 -22.81
CA GLU A 253 8.49 8.63 -23.92
C GLU A 253 9.22 8.24 -25.20
N GLY A 254 8.48 7.92 -26.27
CA GLY A 254 8.96 7.68 -27.62
C GLY A 254 9.59 6.30 -27.89
N LEU A 255 10.03 5.59 -26.86
CA LEU A 255 10.76 4.32 -26.98
C LEU A 255 9.85 3.12 -27.29
N SER A 256 10.43 2.07 -27.83
CA SER A 256 9.79 0.75 -27.98
C SER A 256 10.71 -0.34 -27.43
N THR A 257 10.17 -1.55 -27.26
CA THR A 257 10.93 -2.73 -26.86
C THR A 257 10.83 -3.81 -27.93
N GLU A 258 11.88 -4.63 -28.07
CA GLU A 258 11.90 -5.81 -28.92
C GLU A 258 12.65 -6.97 -28.24
N GLU A 259 12.59 -8.16 -28.81
CA GLU A 259 13.32 -9.34 -28.29
C GLU A 259 14.84 -9.12 -28.41
N CYS A 260 15.55 -9.36 -27.32
CA CYS A 260 17.00 -9.22 -27.22
C CYS A 260 17.70 -10.56 -27.46
N THR A 261 18.68 -10.57 -28.35
CA THR A 261 19.53 -11.75 -28.61
C THR A 261 20.84 -11.76 -27.82
N ASP A 262 21.08 -10.76 -26.98
CA ASP A 262 22.27 -10.71 -26.11
C ASP A 262 22.25 -11.82 -25.07
N LEU A 263 23.39 -12.01 -24.41
CA LEU A 263 23.52 -12.98 -23.34
C LEU A 263 22.55 -12.66 -22.18
N GLY A 264 21.63 -13.57 -21.94
CA GLY A 264 20.55 -13.40 -20.95
C GLY A 264 19.17 -13.29 -21.59
N GLY A 265 19.07 -12.92 -22.88
CA GLY A 265 17.78 -12.75 -23.56
C GLY A 265 16.97 -11.59 -22.99
N GLY A 266 15.64 -11.71 -23.01
CA GLY A 266 14.71 -10.69 -22.52
C GLY A 266 14.32 -9.71 -23.60
N LEU A 267 14.16 -8.44 -23.20
CA LEU A 267 13.83 -7.34 -24.09
C LEU A 267 14.98 -6.32 -24.11
N ASN A 268 15.03 -5.51 -25.16
CA ASN A 268 15.86 -4.34 -25.24
C ASN A 268 15.03 -3.11 -25.65
N ILE A 269 15.48 -1.94 -25.33
CA ILE A 269 14.95 -0.69 -25.90
C ILE A 269 15.43 -0.55 -27.34
N SER A 270 14.49 -0.25 -28.23
CA SER A 270 14.69 -0.10 -29.67
C SER A 270 13.95 1.12 -30.22
N TYR A 271 14.11 1.39 -31.51
CA TYR A 271 13.46 2.50 -32.23
C TYR A 271 13.68 3.86 -31.54
N THR A 272 14.92 4.11 -31.15
CA THR A 272 15.32 5.33 -30.44
C THR A 272 15.33 6.54 -31.36
N ASP A 273 14.59 7.59 -31.00
CA ASP A 273 14.59 8.89 -31.64
C ASP A 273 15.12 9.99 -30.69
N ASN A 274 15.58 11.10 -31.29
CA ASN A 274 16.13 12.22 -30.51
C ASN A 274 15.07 12.81 -29.59
N GLY A 275 15.35 12.82 -28.31
CA GLY A 275 14.44 13.32 -27.28
C GLY A 275 13.76 12.24 -26.45
N ASP A 276 13.67 11.01 -26.96
CA ASP A 276 13.09 9.87 -26.24
C ASP A 276 13.75 9.66 -24.90
N SER A 277 12.99 9.16 -23.94
CA SER A 277 13.49 9.00 -22.58
C SER A 277 12.83 7.84 -21.82
N ALA A 278 13.55 7.35 -20.81
CA ALA A 278 13.06 6.37 -19.85
C ALA A 278 13.53 6.71 -18.43
N ASP A 279 12.66 6.50 -17.45
CA ASP A 279 12.87 6.83 -16.05
C ASP A 279 13.04 5.58 -15.19
N TYR A 280 14.08 5.60 -14.36
CA TYR A 280 14.45 4.49 -13.49
C TYR A 280 14.55 4.97 -12.05
N PRO A 281 13.63 4.59 -11.16
CA PRO A 281 13.79 4.80 -9.72
C PRO A 281 14.99 4.01 -9.22
N ILE A 282 15.94 4.69 -8.55
CA ILE A 282 17.15 4.08 -8.02
C ILE A 282 17.32 4.37 -6.53
N PHE A 283 18.00 3.47 -5.83
CA PHE A 283 18.55 3.70 -4.52
C PHE A 283 20.07 3.58 -4.55
N VAL A 284 20.77 4.67 -4.28
CA VAL A 284 22.24 4.73 -4.22
C VAL A 284 22.67 4.46 -2.79
N ARG A 285 23.37 3.34 -2.56
CA ARG A 285 23.78 2.91 -1.21
C ARG A 285 24.81 3.83 -0.56
N LYS A 286 25.67 4.47 -1.35
CA LYS A 286 26.78 5.28 -0.85
C LYS A 286 27.12 6.35 -1.88
N SER A 287 27.35 7.58 -1.42
CA SER A 287 27.88 8.65 -2.28
C SER A 287 29.26 8.31 -2.85
N GLY A 288 29.48 8.61 -4.12
CA GLY A 288 30.77 8.34 -4.76
C GLY A 288 30.72 8.41 -6.28
N GLU A 289 31.88 8.12 -6.88
CA GLU A 289 32.01 7.98 -8.32
C GLU A 289 31.62 6.57 -8.75
N TYR A 290 30.76 6.48 -9.76
CA TYR A 290 30.26 5.24 -10.33
C TYR A 290 30.62 5.15 -11.81
N LYS A 291 31.12 3.98 -12.21
CA LYS A 291 31.23 3.63 -13.62
C LYS A 291 29.88 3.16 -14.09
N VAL A 292 29.28 3.89 -15.02
CA VAL A 292 28.03 3.51 -15.70
C VAL A 292 28.38 2.86 -17.03
N SER A 293 27.91 1.65 -17.24
CA SER A 293 28.11 0.88 -18.46
C SER A 293 26.75 0.65 -19.14
N ALA A 294 26.67 0.94 -20.41
CA ALA A 294 25.49 0.67 -21.25
C ALA A 294 25.84 -0.42 -22.28
N ARG A 295 24.95 -1.39 -22.42
CA ARG A 295 25.04 -2.45 -23.41
C ARG A 295 24.24 -2.02 -24.63
N ILE A 296 24.92 -1.77 -25.77
CA ILE A 296 24.32 -1.17 -26.94
C ILE A 296 24.55 -2.01 -28.21
N ALA A 297 23.62 -1.89 -29.15
CA ALA A 297 23.78 -2.37 -30.52
C ALA A 297 23.39 -1.27 -31.52
N SER A 298 24.09 -1.19 -32.65
CA SER A 298 23.83 -0.21 -33.69
C SER A 298 24.37 -0.68 -35.04
N GLU A 299 23.53 -0.67 -36.05
CA GLU A 299 23.91 -1.14 -37.39
C GLU A 299 24.72 -0.13 -38.18
N TRP A 300 24.30 1.15 -38.20
CA TRP A 300 24.86 2.15 -39.13
C TRP A 300 25.55 3.32 -38.45
N ASP A 301 24.95 3.86 -37.41
CA ASP A 301 25.33 5.13 -36.81
C ASP A 301 25.76 5.04 -35.36
N SER A 302 26.51 6.01 -34.89
CA SER A 302 26.81 6.21 -33.47
C SER A 302 25.85 7.23 -32.87
N GLY A 303 25.12 6.84 -31.84
CA GLY A 303 24.24 7.72 -31.10
C GLY A 303 24.87 8.25 -29.82
N ARG A 304 24.07 8.92 -29.02
CA ARG A 304 24.50 9.47 -27.73
C ARG A 304 23.38 9.40 -26.72
N ILE A 305 23.71 8.87 -25.53
CA ILE A 305 22.85 8.73 -24.38
C ILE A 305 23.16 9.87 -23.40
N GLY A 306 22.16 10.59 -22.94
CA GLY A 306 22.24 11.51 -21.80
C GLY A 306 21.74 10.86 -20.53
N ILE A 307 22.41 11.09 -19.42
CA ILE A 307 22.05 10.63 -18.09
C ILE A 307 21.72 11.86 -17.25
N TYR A 308 20.55 11.84 -16.62
CA TYR A 308 20.02 12.95 -15.85
C TYR A 308 19.49 12.47 -14.49
N LEU A 309 19.49 13.36 -13.49
CA LEU A 309 18.64 13.23 -12.30
C LEU A 309 17.38 14.06 -12.48
N VAL A 310 16.25 13.51 -12.06
CA VAL A 310 14.96 14.19 -12.02
C VAL A 310 14.57 14.38 -10.54
N GLU A 311 14.47 15.66 -10.13
CA GLU A 311 14.13 16.05 -8.76
C GLU A 311 13.19 17.25 -8.79
N ASN A 312 12.10 17.21 -8.04
CA ASN A 312 11.14 18.32 -7.91
C ASN A 312 10.72 18.95 -9.23
N ASN A 313 10.41 18.12 -10.26
CA ASN A 313 10.08 18.53 -11.63
C ASN A 313 11.24 19.26 -12.36
N SER A 314 12.45 19.19 -11.87
CA SER A 314 13.68 19.69 -12.50
C SER A 314 14.52 18.53 -13.01
N THR A 315 15.18 18.73 -14.13
CA THR A 315 16.04 17.70 -14.73
C THR A 315 17.47 18.23 -14.82
N THR A 316 18.38 17.60 -14.09
CA THR A 316 19.80 17.97 -14.05
C THR A 316 20.62 17.00 -14.90
N PHE A 317 21.32 17.51 -15.91
CA PHE A 317 22.25 16.73 -16.72
C PHE A 317 23.46 16.31 -15.91
N LEU A 318 23.76 15.02 -15.87
CA LEU A 318 24.93 14.47 -15.19
C LEU A 318 26.07 14.18 -16.16
N LYS A 319 25.80 13.38 -17.20
CA LYS A 319 26.82 12.89 -18.10
C LYS A 319 26.20 12.40 -19.43
N SER A 320 27.02 12.15 -20.43
CA SER A 320 26.62 11.43 -21.63
C SER A 320 27.56 10.26 -21.94
N ILE A 321 27.01 9.25 -22.62
CA ILE A 321 27.73 8.11 -23.18
C ILE A 321 27.57 8.18 -24.69
N ASN A 322 28.69 8.16 -25.44
CA ASN A 322 28.65 7.98 -26.88
C ASN A 322 28.53 6.49 -27.19
N THR A 323 27.60 6.12 -28.03
CA THR A 323 27.50 4.77 -28.58
C THR A 323 28.51 4.58 -29.71
N THR A 324 28.58 3.39 -30.28
CA THR A 324 29.47 3.05 -31.39
C THR A 324 28.76 2.10 -32.33
N VAL A 325 29.07 2.13 -33.60
CA VAL A 325 28.59 1.15 -34.57
C VAL A 325 29.06 -0.25 -34.14
N THR A 326 28.15 -1.21 -34.15
CA THR A 326 28.44 -2.61 -33.87
C THR A 326 28.26 -3.51 -35.10
N GLY A 327 27.58 -3.01 -36.13
CA GLY A 327 27.37 -3.67 -37.42
C GLY A 327 26.04 -4.39 -37.58
N ASP A 328 25.24 -4.49 -36.50
CA ASP A 328 23.89 -5.06 -36.50
C ASP A 328 23.10 -4.54 -35.27
N TRP A 329 21.77 -4.48 -35.39
CA TRP A 329 20.85 -4.06 -34.31
C TRP A 329 20.80 -5.04 -33.12
N GLN A 330 21.33 -6.24 -33.27
CA GLN A 330 21.44 -7.28 -32.24
C GLN A 330 22.89 -7.73 -32.00
N GLN A 331 23.88 -6.99 -32.52
CA GLN A 331 25.27 -7.22 -32.18
C GLN A 331 25.72 -6.26 -31.06
N TRP A 332 25.92 -6.80 -29.89
CA TRP A 332 26.01 -6.04 -28.63
C TRP A 332 27.44 -5.69 -28.22
N LYS A 333 27.64 -4.46 -27.75
CA LYS A 333 28.91 -3.93 -27.23
C LYS A 333 28.67 -3.09 -25.99
N THR A 334 29.60 -3.13 -25.05
CA THR A 334 29.54 -2.29 -23.84
C THR A 334 30.30 -0.99 -24.04
N VAL A 335 29.64 0.11 -23.78
CA VAL A 335 30.23 1.45 -23.68
C VAL A 335 30.09 1.97 -22.25
N SER A 336 30.93 2.91 -21.80
CA SER A 336 30.88 3.36 -20.41
C SER A 336 31.34 4.80 -20.22
N THR A 337 30.90 5.37 -19.11
CA THR A 337 31.34 6.67 -18.59
C THR A 337 31.42 6.59 -17.06
N SER A 338 31.95 7.63 -16.41
CA SER A 338 31.87 7.80 -14.96
C SER A 338 31.07 9.02 -14.59
N LEU A 339 30.29 8.92 -13.52
CA LEU A 339 29.55 10.03 -12.93
C LEU A 339 29.49 9.90 -11.40
N THR A 340 29.25 10.99 -10.71
CA THR A 340 29.08 11.02 -9.25
C THR A 340 27.60 10.96 -8.92
N LEU A 341 27.23 10.09 -7.94
CA LEU A 341 25.90 10.04 -7.36
C LEU A 341 26.00 10.18 -5.84
N GLU A 342 25.05 10.90 -5.27
CA GLU A 342 24.88 10.97 -3.82
C GLU A 342 24.07 9.76 -3.33
N SER A 343 24.28 9.36 -2.07
CA SER A 343 23.50 8.30 -1.45
C SER A 343 22.05 8.73 -1.25
N GLY A 344 21.10 7.80 -1.42
CA GLY A 344 19.68 8.06 -1.23
C GLY A 344 18.81 7.59 -2.39
N LEU A 345 17.56 8.03 -2.34
CA LEU A 345 16.55 7.75 -3.35
C LEU A 345 16.63 8.81 -4.46
N HIS A 346 16.68 8.37 -5.69
CA HIS A 346 16.74 9.26 -6.86
C HIS A 346 15.89 8.70 -8.01
N LEU A 347 15.51 9.58 -8.94
CA LEU A 347 14.95 9.20 -10.23
C LEU A 347 16.01 9.50 -11.30
N LEU A 348 16.55 8.45 -11.92
CA LEU A 348 17.51 8.54 -12.99
C LEU A 348 16.76 8.52 -14.31
N ARG A 349 16.98 9.53 -15.16
CA ARG A 349 16.47 9.58 -16.53
C ARG A 349 17.57 9.30 -17.53
N PHE A 350 17.35 8.29 -18.33
CA PHE A 350 18.03 8.10 -19.60
C PHE A 350 17.32 8.92 -20.67
N ARG A 351 18.07 9.60 -21.54
CA ARG A 351 17.53 10.35 -22.70
C ARG A 351 18.36 10.14 -23.94
N VAL A 352 17.71 9.94 -25.07
CA VAL A 352 18.34 9.88 -26.39
C VAL A 352 18.73 11.30 -26.82
N LEU A 353 20.02 11.58 -26.89
CA LEU A 353 20.57 12.86 -27.40
C LEU A 353 20.86 12.78 -28.88
N SER A 354 21.20 11.59 -29.39
CA SER A 354 21.33 11.25 -30.80
C SER A 354 20.91 9.80 -30.95
N SER A 355 20.01 9.54 -31.88
CA SER A 355 19.43 8.22 -32.15
C SER A 355 20.40 7.26 -32.83
N GLY A 356 19.91 6.06 -33.20
CA GLY A 356 20.65 5.08 -34.00
C GLY A 356 21.30 3.96 -33.19
N PHE A 357 20.68 3.57 -32.03
CA PHE A 357 21.16 2.47 -31.22
C PHE A 357 20.00 1.78 -30.49
N ASN A 358 20.20 0.52 -30.18
CA ASN A 358 19.42 -0.26 -29.22
C ASN A 358 20.16 -0.28 -27.88
N LEU A 359 19.42 -0.43 -26.75
CA LEU A 359 19.95 -0.50 -25.39
C LEU A 359 19.37 -1.72 -24.66
N ASN A 360 20.29 -2.53 -24.07
CA ASN A 360 19.95 -3.69 -23.24
C ASN A 360 20.44 -3.52 -21.80
#